data_9c3d9db03e83f55e1bc271fe697d0e68
#
_entry.id   9c3d9db03e83f55e1bc271fe697d0e68
#
_cell.length_a   1.000
_cell.length_b   1.000
_cell.length_c   1.000
_cell.angle_alpha   90.00
_cell.angle_beta   90.00
_cell.angle_gamma   90.00
#
_symmetry.space_group_name_H-M   'P 1'
#
loop_
_entity.id
_entity.type
_entity.pdbx_description
1 polymer ?
#
loop_
_entity_poly.entity_id
_entity_poly.type
_entity_poly.pdbx_seq_one_letter_code
_entity_poly.pdbx_strand_id
1 'polypeptide(L)'
;MSKQYYVYILASRRNGTLYIGVTNNLVRRVWQHREGLIDGFTKRYDVEKLVHFECFDDVRQAIHREKRLKKWKREWKINLIQQSNVAWDDLYDQLDII
;
A
#
# COMPACT_ATOMS: atom_id res chain seq x y z
N MET A 1 16.42 -9.14 -16.03
CA MET A 1 15.90 -8.32 -14.93
C MET A 1 14.92 -9.11 -14.11
N SER A 2 15.10 -9.07 -12.80
CA SER A 2 14.15 -9.74 -11.92
C SER A 2 12.87 -8.91 -11.82
N LYS A 3 11.73 -9.60 -11.86
CA LYS A 3 10.45 -8.96 -11.65
C LYS A 3 10.21 -8.84 -10.15
N GLN A 4 9.60 -7.74 -9.76
CA GLN A 4 9.25 -7.52 -8.37
C GLN A 4 7.77 -7.22 -8.25
N TYR A 5 7.20 -7.63 -7.12
CA TYR A 5 5.80 -7.43 -6.81
C TYR A 5 5.71 -6.79 -5.44
N TYR A 6 4.73 -5.95 -5.25
CA TYR A 6 4.60 -5.18 -4.02
C TYR A 6 3.21 -5.35 -3.43
N VAL A 7 3.17 -5.58 -2.14
CA VAL A 7 1.94 -5.44 -1.36
C VAL A 7 2.04 -4.10 -0.66
N TYR A 8 1.01 -3.29 -0.75
CA TYR A 8 1.05 -1.93 -0.23
C TYR A 8 -0.20 -1.60 0.56
N ILE A 9 -0.05 -0.66 1.48
CA ILE A 9 -1.17 -0.13 2.25
C ILE A 9 -1.22 1.38 2.03
N LEU A 10 -2.38 1.86 1.61
CA LEU A 10 -2.67 3.28 1.53
C LEU A 10 -3.57 3.68 2.68
N ALA A 11 -3.45 4.92 3.14
CA ALA A 11 -4.29 5.46 4.19
C ALA A 11 -4.80 6.84 3.78
N SER A 12 -5.99 7.19 4.25
CA SER A 12 -6.51 8.54 4.06
C SER A 12 -5.78 9.54 4.95
N ARG A 13 -5.41 9.10 6.14
CA ARG A 13 -4.67 9.87 7.13
C ARG A 13 -4.24 8.92 8.23
N ARG A 14 -3.49 9.43 9.22
CA ARG A 14 -3.14 8.64 10.39
C ARG A 14 -4.39 8.06 11.05
N ASN A 15 -4.38 6.75 11.28
CA ASN A 15 -5.51 6.01 11.84
C ASN A 15 -6.80 6.15 11.02
N GLY A 16 -6.68 6.53 9.75
CA GLY A 16 -7.83 6.69 8.88
C GLY A 16 -8.21 5.43 8.14
N THR A 17 -8.89 5.59 7.02
CA THR A 17 -9.32 4.49 6.17
C THR A 17 -8.10 3.86 5.50
N LEU A 18 -8.05 2.54 5.46
CA LEU A 18 -6.95 1.77 4.88
C LEU A 18 -7.39 1.04 3.62
N TYR A 19 -6.47 0.92 2.67
CA TYR A 19 -6.65 0.13 1.46
C TYR A 19 -5.41 -0.72 1.25
N ILE A 20 -5.59 -2.00 0.97
CA ILE A 20 -4.49 -2.93 0.72
C ILE A 20 -4.57 -3.42 -0.71
N GLY A 21 -3.45 -3.39 -1.41
CA GLY A 21 -3.37 -3.83 -2.79
C GLY A 21 -2.08 -4.54 -3.10
N VAL A 22 -2.01 -5.10 -4.30
CA VAL A 22 -0.82 -5.76 -4.83
C VAL A 22 -0.58 -5.25 -6.25
N THR A 23 0.69 -5.02 -6.60
CA THR A 23 1.03 -4.50 -7.92
C THR A 23 2.43 -4.92 -8.30
N ASN A 24 2.72 -4.92 -9.60
CA ASN A 24 4.09 -5.09 -10.09
C ASN A 24 4.78 -3.77 -10.37
N ASN A 25 4.11 -2.65 -10.13
CA ASN A 25 4.70 -1.32 -10.33
C ASN A 25 4.13 -0.38 -9.28
N LEU A 26 4.84 -0.26 -8.17
CA LEU A 26 4.36 0.48 -7.01
C LEU A 26 4.21 1.98 -7.30
N VAL A 27 5.23 2.58 -7.92
CA VAL A 27 5.21 4.02 -8.21
C VAL A 27 4.00 4.36 -9.06
N ARG A 28 3.83 3.61 -10.16
CA ARG A 28 2.72 3.86 -11.08
C ARG A 28 1.36 3.65 -10.41
N ARG A 29 1.22 2.58 -9.63
CA ARG A 29 -0.05 2.26 -9.01
C ARG A 29 -0.44 3.31 -7.98
N VAL A 30 0.51 3.76 -7.15
CA VAL A 30 0.22 4.80 -6.16
C VAL A 30 -0.14 6.11 -6.85
N TRP A 31 0.59 6.45 -7.93
CA TRP A 31 0.27 7.61 -8.73
C TRP A 31 -1.16 7.56 -9.28
N GLN A 32 -1.56 6.39 -9.78
CA GLN A 32 -2.93 6.22 -10.30
C GLN A 32 -3.99 6.45 -9.21
N HIS A 33 -3.73 5.98 -8.00
CA HIS A 33 -4.64 6.23 -6.88
C HIS A 33 -4.71 7.74 -6.56
N ARG A 34 -3.57 8.40 -6.54
CA ARG A 34 -3.50 9.83 -6.20
C ARG A 34 -4.21 10.69 -7.23
N GLU A 35 -4.12 10.31 -8.50
CA GLU A 35 -4.76 11.04 -9.59
C GLU A 35 -6.24 10.67 -9.78
N GLY A 36 -6.75 9.78 -8.95
CA GLY A 36 -8.15 9.36 -9.06
C GLY A 36 -8.47 8.54 -10.28
N LEU A 37 -7.46 7.91 -10.89
CA LEU A 37 -7.64 7.11 -12.10
C LEU A 37 -8.16 5.72 -11.81
N ILE A 38 -8.09 5.27 -10.56
CA ILE A 38 -8.62 3.98 -10.14
C ILE A 38 -9.94 4.26 -9.42
N ASP A 39 -11.03 3.77 -10.02
CA ASP A 39 -12.36 3.97 -9.47
C ASP A 39 -12.56 3.19 -8.19
N GLY A 40 -13.55 3.62 -7.42
CA GLY A 40 -14.04 2.90 -6.28
C GLY A 40 -13.54 3.42 -4.96
N PHE A 41 -13.13 2.50 -4.09
CA PHE A 41 -12.90 2.78 -2.68
C PHE A 41 -11.89 3.91 -2.42
N THR A 42 -10.70 3.84 -3.04
CA THR A 42 -9.64 4.80 -2.75
C THR A 42 -10.00 6.22 -3.20
N LYS A 43 -10.64 6.32 -4.35
CA LYS A 43 -11.10 7.61 -4.87
C LYS A 43 -12.20 8.21 -3.99
N ARG A 44 -13.12 7.36 -3.56
CA ARG A 44 -14.27 7.79 -2.76
C ARG A 44 -13.87 8.33 -1.38
N TYR A 45 -12.86 7.72 -0.76
CA TYR A 45 -12.46 8.05 0.60
C TYR A 45 -11.13 8.78 0.69
N ASP A 46 -10.60 9.25 -0.44
CA ASP A 46 -9.32 9.98 -0.50
C ASP A 46 -8.17 9.19 0.12
N VAL A 47 -8.12 7.89 -0.18
CA VAL A 47 -7.09 7.00 0.37
C VAL A 47 -5.91 6.98 -0.60
N GLU A 48 -4.96 7.89 -0.41
CA GLU A 48 -3.86 8.06 -1.37
C GLU A 48 -2.48 8.13 -0.73
N LYS A 49 -2.39 8.11 0.59
CA LYS A 49 -1.13 8.22 1.29
C LYS A 49 -0.51 6.84 1.43
N LEU A 50 0.67 6.64 0.87
CA LEU A 50 1.37 5.35 0.96
C LEU A 50 2.05 5.25 2.32
N VAL A 51 1.60 4.34 3.17
CA VAL A 51 2.10 4.23 4.54
C VAL A 51 2.88 2.94 4.82
N HIS A 52 2.81 1.96 3.91
CA HIS A 52 3.52 0.69 4.08
C HIS A 52 3.63 -0.03 2.74
N PHE A 53 4.75 -0.70 2.50
CA PHE A 53 4.85 -1.62 1.38
C PHE A 53 5.85 -2.72 1.67
N GLU A 54 5.67 -3.86 1.01
CA GLU A 54 6.53 -5.03 1.09
C GLU A 54 6.84 -5.50 -0.32
N CYS A 55 8.06 -5.96 -0.54
CA CYS A 55 8.54 -6.38 -1.85
C CYS A 55 8.69 -7.90 -1.91
N PHE A 56 8.27 -8.50 -3.03
CA PHE A 56 8.34 -9.94 -3.25
C PHE A 56 8.85 -10.21 -4.66
N ASP A 57 9.62 -11.28 -4.84
CA ASP A 57 10.03 -11.75 -6.19
C ASP A 57 9.08 -12.77 -6.76
N ASP A 58 8.16 -13.29 -5.98
CA ASP A 58 7.19 -14.28 -6.43
C ASP A 58 5.79 -13.70 -6.32
N VAL A 59 5.08 -13.66 -7.46
CA VAL A 59 3.74 -13.11 -7.51
C VAL A 59 2.76 -13.85 -6.61
N ARG A 60 2.92 -15.17 -6.47
CA ARG A 60 2.02 -15.96 -5.62
C ARG A 60 2.16 -15.59 -4.16
N GLN A 61 3.40 -15.36 -3.71
CA GLN A 61 3.64 -14.93 -2.34
C GLN A 61 3.06 -13.55 -2.09
N ALA A 62 3.19 -12.65 -3.05
CA ALA A 62 2.63 -11.31 -2.93
C ALA A 62 1.10 -11.35 -2.81
N ILE A 63 0.45 -12.11 -3.70
CA ILE A 63 -1.01 -12.24 -3.67
C ILE A 63 -1.48 -12.88 -2.37
N HIS A 64 -0.77 -13.90 -1.91
CA HIS A 64 -1.11 -14.58 -0.65
C HIS A 64 -1.01 -13.60 0.53
N ARG A 65 0.06 -12.81 0.57
CA ARG A 65 0.24 -11.82 1.63
C ARG A 65 -0.85 -10.77 1.61
N GLU A 66 -1.19 -10.27 0.43
CA GLU A 66 -2.25 -9.28 0.28
C GLU A 66 -3.58 -9.79 0.82
N LYS A 67 -3.93 -11.02 0.46
CA LYS A 67 -5.18 -11.64 0.94
C LYS A 67 -5.18 -11.82 2.45
N ARG A 68 -4.05 -12.19 3.02
CA ARG A 68 -3.94 -12.35 4.47
C ARG A 68 -4.10 -11.02 5.19
N LEU A 69 -3.41 -9.98 4.71
CA LEU A 69 -3.49 -8.66 5.32
C LEU A 69 -4.91 -8.11 5.30
N LYS A 70 -5.63 -8.37 4.23
CA LYS A 70 -7.03 -7.92 4.14
C LYS A 70 -7.90 -8.54 5.22
N LYS A 71 -7.57 -9.74 5.69
CA LYS A 71 -8.33 -10.43 6.72
C LYS A 71 -7.88 -10.10 8.14
N TRP A 72 -6.74 -9.43 8.29
CA TRP A 72 -6.25 -9.05 9.61
C TRP A 72 -7.20 -8.08 10.29
N LYS A 73 -7.24 -8.12 11.61
CA LYS A 73 -7.91 -7.10 12.40
C LYS A 73 -7.25 -5.75 12.12
N ARG A 74 -8.05 -4.69 12.19
CA ARG A 74 -7.56 -3.33 11.93
C ARG A 74 -6.35 -2.97 12.78
N GLU A 75 -6.39 -3.29 14.07
CA GLU A 75 -5.29 -2.96 14.98
C GLU A 75 -3.99 -3.63 14.57
N TRP A 76 -4.05 -4.83 13.99
CA TRP A 76 -2.86 -5.51 13.49
C TRP A 76 -2.26 -4.79 12.29
N LYS A 77 -3.10 -4.29 11.43
CA LYS A 77 -2.65 -3.51 10.26
C LYS A 77 -1.99 -2.22 10.70
N ILE A 78 -2.58 -1.54 11.69
CA ILE A 78 -2.02 -0.32 12.26
C ILE A 78 -0.64 -0.60 12.87
N ASN A 79 -0.53 -1.68 13.64
CA ASN A 79 0.75 -2.05 14.25
C ASN A 79 1.80 -2.35 13.18
N LEU A 80 1.43 -3.02 12.10
CA LEU A 80 2.35 -3.30 11.01
C LEU A 80 2.88 -2.00 10.39
N ILE A 81 2.00 -1.05 10.13
CA ILE A 81 2.39 0.26 9.60
C ILE A 81 3.37 0.94 10.55
N GLN A 82 3.05 0.97 11.83
CA GLN A 82 3.82 1.72 12.82
C GLN A 82 5.17 1.09 13.16
N GLN A 83 5.38 -0.19 12.87
CA GLN A 83 6.68 -0.82 13.07
C GLN A 83 7.78 -0.14 12.26
N SER A 84 7.46 0.33 11.06
CA SER A 84 8.45 0.97 10.18
C SER A 84 8.12 2.41 9.85
N ASN A 85 6.92 2.88 10.19
CA ASN A 85 6.46 4.23 9.81
C ASN A 85 5.59 4.78 10.93
N VAL A 86 6.21 5.03 12.07
CA VAL A 86 5.50 5.43 13.28
C VAL A 86 4.72 6.74 13.10
N ALA A 87 5.21 7.63 12.26
CA ALA A 87 4.59 8.94 12.01
C ALA A 87 3.54 8.91 10.90
N TRP A 88 3.35 7.78 10.24
CA TRP A 88 2.44 7.66 9.10
C TRP A 88 2.79 8.61 7.96
N ASP A 89 4.09 8.78 7.70
CA ASP A 89 4.55 9.60 6.59
C ASP A 89 4.12 9.00 5.27
N ASP A 90 3.91 9.86 4.28
CA ASP A 90 3.63 9.40 2.93
C ASP A 90 4.96 8.98 2.29
N LEU A 91 5.11 7.67 2.09
CA LEU A 91 6.35 7.10 1.57
C LEU A 91 6.50 7.25 0.06
N TYR A 92 5.50 7.81 -0.62
CA TYR A 92 5.52 7.93 -2.06
C TYR A 92 6.73 8.70 -2.57
N ASP A 93 7.07 9.79 -1.89
CA ASP A 93 8.19 10.64 -2.31
C ASP A 93 9.55 9.92 -2.20
N GLN A 94 9.61 8.85 -1.43
CA GLN A 94 10.82 8.05 -1.28
C GLN A 94 10.99 7.02 -2.40
N LEU A 95 10.01 6.87 -3.27
CA LEU A 95 10.02 5.89 -4.34
C LEU A 95 10.66 6.39 -5.63
N ASP A 96 10.91 7.66 -5.74
CA ASP A 96 11.37 8.27 -6.99
C ASP A 96 12.77 7.81 -7.40
N ILE A 97 13.51 7.25 -6.47
CA ILE A 97 14.85 6.74 -6.75
C ILE A 97 14.82 5.34 -7.34
N ILE A 98 13.68 4.72 -7.39
CA ILE A 98 13.52 3.34 -7.89
C ILE A 98 13.30 3.28 -9.42
#